data_863cb96ae25cb81c256de088c836d389
#
_entry.id   863cb96ae25cb81c256de088c836d389
#
_cell.length_a   1.000
_cell.length_b   1.000
_cell.length_c   1.000
_cell.angle_alpha   90.00
_cell.angle_beta   90.00
_cell.angle_gamma   90.00
#
_symmetry.space_group_name_H-M   'P 1'
#
loop_
_entity.id
_entity.type
_entity.pdbx_description
1 polymer ?
#
loop_
_entity_poly.entity_id
_entity_poly.type
_entity_poly.pdbx_seq_one_letter_code
_entity_poly.pdbx_strand_id
1 'polypeptide(L)'
;MSTNPPTPEPAYQPPAPGASTPPPAAPQYSEPGAYAAAPPAAYGTQPDVKQKGSRTLGLVAFVVALAAIIIGSIVAYMGGSALGSLVEYTGTSGTVDADTLPAEAQAIAASGAVITAVGFAIFGILALWGFIQGIVAAVKNRGRGWGIAAIIIAVIGGGIVAAIWGAGFAAGAGPYLT
;
A
#
# COMPACT_ATOMS: atom_id res chain seq x y z
N MET A 1 17.03 11.45 -49.65
CA MET A 1 16.68 10.10 -50.13
C MET A 1 16.40 9.24 -48.90
N SER A 2 15.12 9.04 -48.63
CA SER A 2 14.68 8.26 -47.45
C SER A 2 14.39 6.85 -47.93
N THR A 3 15.23 5.89 -47.58
CA THR A 3 15.04 4.47 -47.86
C THR A 3 14.36 3.81 -46.67
N ASN A 4 13.04 3.73 -46.74
CA ASN A 4 12.26 2.90 -45.80
C ASN A 4 12.41 1.44 -46.25
N PRO A 5 12.81 0.51 -45.37
CA PRO A 5 12.84 -0.92 -45.72
C PRO A 5 11.40 -1.47 -45.87
N PRO A 6 11.18 -2.39 -46.84
CA PRO A 6 9.86 -2.96 -47.05
C PRO A 6 9.37 -3.75 -45.83
N THR A 7 8.11 -3.55 -45.51
CA THR A 7 7.39 -4.30 -44.47
C THR A 7 7.36 -5.79 -44.85
N PRO A 8 7.70 -6.73 -43.96
CA PRO A 8 7.60 -8.16 -44.26
C PRO A 8 6.12 -8.55 -44.46
N GLU A 9 5.90 -9.25 -45.57
CA GLU A 9 4.61 -9.83 -45.92
C GLU A 9 4.16 -10.86 -44.89
N PRO A 10 2.89 -10.86 -44.46
CA PRO A 10 2.41 -11.83 -43.47
C PRO A 10 2.50 -13.24 -44.05
N ALA A 11 3.19 -14.11 -43.33
CA ALA A 11 3.33 -15.53 -43.70
C ALA A 11 1.96 -16.21 -43.77
N TYR A 12 1.67 -16.80 -44.94
CA TYR A 12 0.47 -17.61 -45.18
C TYR A 12 0.50 -18.83 -44.24
N GLN A 13 -0.43 -18.86 -43.28
CA GLN A 13 -0.65 -20.04 -42.46
C GLN A 13 -1.67 -20.95 -43.15
N PRO A 14 -1.30 -22.19 -43.58
CA PRO A 14 -2.27 -23.12 -44.13
C PRO A 14 -3.31 -23.51 -43.08
N PRO A 15 -4.58 -23.72 -43.44
CA PRO A 15 -5.62 -24.16 -42.51
C PRO A 15 -5.28 -25.50 -41.89
N ALA A 16 -5.55 -25.63 -40.60
CA ALA A 16 -5.31 -26.85 -39.85
C ALA A 16 -6.08 -28.04 -40.45
N PRO A 17 -5.49 -29.22 -40.64
CA PRO A 17 -6.16 -30.39 -41.12
C PRO A 17 -7.15 -30.89 -40.05
N GLY A 18 -8.45 -30.85 -40.36
CA GLY A 18 -9.48 -31.40 -39.46
C GLY A 18 -10.75 -30.56 -39.31
N ALA A 19 -10.87 -29.38 -39.93
CA ALA A 19 -12.13 -28.66 -39.96
C ALA A 19 -13.10 -29.38 -40.93
N SER A 20 -13.93 -30.29 -40.38
CA SER A 20 -15.04 -30.87 -41.09
C SER A 20 -16.06 -29.78 -41.44
N THR A 21 -16.29 -29.53 -42.72
CA THR A 21 -17.38 -28.69 -43.20
C THR A 21 -18.72 -29.25 -42.67
N PRO A 22 -19.57 -28.43 -42.04
CA PRO A 22 -20.90 -28.90 -41.65
C PRO A 22 -21.70 -29.32 -42.90
N PRO A 23 -22.50 -30.38 -42.81
CA PRO A 23 -23.31 -30.81 -43.94
C PRO A 23 -24.29 -29.71 -44.38
N PRO A 24 -24.64 -29.63 -45.68
CA PRO A 24 -25.60 -28.67 -46.18
C PRO A 24 -26.93 -28.82 -45.45
N ALA A 25 -27.46 -27.67 -44.98
CA ALA A 25 -28.78 -27.65 -44.33
C ALA A 25 -29.84 -28.15 -45.30
N ALA A 26 -30.68 -29.13 -44.86
CA ALA A 26 -31.83 -29.60 -45.60
C ALA A 26 -32.80 -28.43 -45.85
N PRO A 27 -33.51 -28.40 -47.01
CA PRO A 27 -34.49 -27.35 -47.29
C PRO A 27 -35.61 -27.38 -46.25
N GLN A 28 -35.76 -26.32 -45.50
CA GLN A 28 -36.86 -26.11 -44.59
C GLN A 28 -38.14 -25.79 -45.39
N TYR A 29 -39.08 -26.70 -45.32
CA TYR A 29 -40.46 -26.43 -45.78
C TYR A 29 -41.07 -25.37 -44.84
N SER A 30 -41.44 -24.22 -45.40
CA SER A 30 -42.17 -23.17 -44.70
C SER A 30 -43.63 -23.63 -44.53
N GLU A 31 -44.07 -23.99 -43.32
CA GLU A 31 -45.48 -24.11 -42.98
C GLU A 31 -46.11 -22.73 -42.90
N PRO A 32 -47.24 -22.46 -43.57
CA PRO A 32 -47.94 -21.19 -43.48
C PRO A 32 -48.74 -21.18 -42.16
N GLY A 33 -48.35 -20.38 -41.20
CA GLY A 33 -49.17 -20.15 -40.01
C GLY A 33 -48.49 -20.12 -38.66
N ALA A 34 -47.14 -20.18 -38.56
CA ALA A 34 -46.47 -20.01 -37.30
C ALA A 34 -46.41 -18.51 -36.92
N TYR A 35 -47.06 -18.14 -35.84
CA TYR A 35 -46.89 -16.86 -35.17
C TYR A 35 -45.39 -16.60 -35.02
N ALA A 36 -44.94 -15.40 -35.43
CA ALA A 36 -43.55 -14.98 -35.27
C ALA A 36 -43.16 -15.13 -33.80
N ALA A 37 -42.41 -16.17 -33.49
CA ALA A 37 -41.77 -16.30 -32.20
C ALA A 37 -40.83 -15.09 -32.04
N ALA A 38 -41.02 -14.36 -30.97
CA ALA A 38 -40.10 -13.27 -30.62
C ALA A 38 -38.65 -13.80 -30.68
N PRO A 39 -37.71 -13.03 -31.24
CA PRO A 39 -36.31 -13.47 -31.29
C PRO A 39 -35.89 -13.86 -29.86
N PRO A 40 -35.20 -15.01 -29.70
CA PRO A 40 -34.71 -15.38 -28.38
C PRO A 40 -33.88 -14.22 -27.85
N ALA A 41 -34.31 -13.66 -26.73
CA ALA A 41 -33.56 -12.64 -26.04
C ALA A 41 -32.13 -13.17 -25.93
N ALA A 42 -31.17 -12.41 -26.46
CA ALA A 42 -29.78 -12.73 -26.36
C ALA A 42 -29.36 -12.64 -24.89
N TYR A 43 -29.69 -13.69 -24.13
CA TYR A 43 -29.16 -13.94 -22.80
C TYR A 43 -27.72 -14.46 -22.96
N GLY A 44 -26.89 -13.60 -23.45
CA GLY A 44 -25.45 -13.77 -23.56
C GLY A 44 -24.72 -12.59 -22.94
N THR A 45 -25.22 -12.05 -21.83
CA THR A 45 -24.33 -11.33 -20.92
C THR A 45 -23.43 -12.38 -20.30
N GLN A 46 -22.31 -12.65 -20.99
CA GLN A 46 -21.17 -13.23 -20.28
C GLN A 46 -21.01 -12.42 -19.00
N PRO A 47 -21.05 -13.06 -17.82
CA PRO A 47 -20.77 -12.34 -16.59
C PRO A 47 -19.42 -11.68 -16.82
N ASP A 48 -19.37 -10.35 -16.72
CA ASP A 48 -18.13 -9.59 -16.74
C ASP A 48 -17.16 -10.29 -15.81
N VAL A 49 -16.27 -11.10 -16.35
CA VAL A 49 -15.16 -11.69 -15.62
C VAL A 49 -14.29 -10.49 -15.31
N LYS A 50 -14.63 -9.78 -14.21
CA LYS A 50 -13.81 -8.69 -13.67
C LYS A 50 -12.42 -9.26 -13.56
N GLN A 51 -11.58 -8.93 -14.53
CA GLN A 51 -10.18 -9.34 -14.53
C GLN A 51 -9.62 -8.93 -13.19
N LYS A 52 -9.31 -9.92 -12.37
CA LYS A 52 -8.73 -9.75 -11.05
C LYS A 52 -7.39 -9.06 -11.26
N GLY A 53 -7.38 -7.73 -11.11
CA GLY A 53 -6.18 -6.93 -11.34
C GLY A 53 -5.03 -7.44 -10.49
N SER A 54 -3.77 -7.24 -10.93
CA SER A 54 -2.59 -7.78 -10.26
C SER A 54 -2.60 -7.39 -8.77
N ARG A 55 -2.30 -8.33 -7.90
CA ARG A 55 -2.26 -8.14 -6.43
C ARG A 55 -1.10 -7.24 -5.97
N THR A 56 -0.20 -6.92 -6.89
CA THR A 56 1.07 -6.21 -6.63
C THR A 56 0.85 -4.86 -5.95
N LEU A 57 -0.19 -4.11 -6.36
CA LEU A 57 -0.42 -2.75 -5.84
C LEU A 57 -0.78 -2.77 -4.34
N GLY A 58 -1.65 -3.68 -3.92
CA GLY A 58 -2.00 -3.84 -2.50
C GLY A 58 -0.85 -4.37 -1.66
N LEU A 59 -0.06 -5.32 -2.22
CA LEU A 59 1.11 -5.87 -1.55
C LEU A 59 2.19 -4.79 -1.33
N VAL A 60 2.45 -3.95 -2.32
CA VAL A 60 3.41 -2.82 -2.19
C VAL A 60 2.95 -1.86 -1.09
N ALA A 61 1.66 -1.47 -1.07
CA ALA A 61 1.12 -0.62 -0.02
C ALA A 61 1.32 -1.22 1.38
N PHE A 62 1.07 -2.53 1.53
CA PHE A 62 1.27 -3.25 2.79
C PHE A 62 2.73 -3.26 3.23
N VAL A 63 3.66 -3.59 2.33
CA VAL A 63 5.10 -3.62 2.63
C VAL A 63 5.62 -2.26 3.03
N VAL A 64 5.17 -1.19 2.35
CA VAL A 64 5.56 0.19 2.70
C VAL A 64 5.02 0.60 4.06
N ALA A 65 3.75 0.28 4.37
CA ALA A 65 3.18 0.57 5.69
C ALA A 65 3.93 -0.18 6.80
N LEU A 66 4.32 -1.43 6.57
CA LEU A 66 5.12 -2.21 7.52
C LEU A 66 6.52 -1.60 7.71
N ALA A 67 7.20 -1.24 6.61
CA ALA A 67 8.51 -0.58 6.65
C ALA A 67 8.44 0.76 7.40
N ALA A 68 7.35 1.53 7.22
CA ALA A 68 7.13 2.78 7.94
C ALA A 68 7.12 2.59 9.46
N ILE A 69 6.43 1.55 9.95
CA ILE A 69 6.39 1.24 11.38
C ILE A 69 7.77 0.83 11.88
N ILE A 70 8.46 -0.06 11.17
CA ILE A 70 9.77 -0.56 11.62
C ILE A 70 10.78 0.58 11.68
N ILE A 71 10.95 1.33 10.59
CA ILE A 71 11.93 2.41 10.51
C ILE A 71 11.55 3.54 11.48
N GLY A 72 10.27 3.96 11.48
CA GLY A 72 9.77 5.00 12.35
C GLY A 72 9.95 4.65 13.83
N SER A 73 9.69 3.40 14.22
CA SER A 73 9.85 2.92 15.59
C SER A 73 11.31 2.92 16.06
N ILE A 74 12.25 2.49 15.21
CA ILE A 74 13.68 2.49 15.56
C ILE A 74 14.15 3.93 15.84
N VAL A 75 13.83 4.84 14.93
CA VAL A 75 14.24 6.24 15.07
C VAL A 75 13.52 6.91 16.24
N ALA A 76 12.23 6.66 16.42
CA ALA A 76 11.46 7.18 17.54
C ALA A 76 11.98 6.68 18.89
N TYR A 77 12.36 5.39 19.00
CA TYR A 77 12.98 4.85 20.20
C TYR A 77 14.29 5.58 20.56
N MET A 78 15.15 5.80 19.57
CA MET A 78 16.40 6.55 19.80
C MET A 78 16.16 7.98 20.28
N GLY A 79 15.20 8.68 19.67
CA GLY A 79 14.82 10.02 20.10
C GLY A 79 14.19 10.02 21.49
N GLY A 80 13.33 9.05 21.78
CA GLY A 80 12.74 8.85 23.11
C GLY A 80 13.79 8.63 24.19
N SER A 81 14.75 7.72 23.94
CA SER A 81 15.80 7.42 24.92
C SER A 81 16.73 8.62 25.18
N ALA A 82 17.05 9.40 24.16
CA ALA A 82 17.81 10.62 24.33
C ALA A 82 17.06 11.66 25.18
N LEU A 83 15.75 11.83 24.94
CA LEU A 83 14.92 12.73 25.74
C LEU A 83 14.69 12.21 27.15
N GLY A 84 14.63 10.88 27.34
CA GLY A 84 14.47 10.26 28.66
C GLY A 84 15.68 10.51 29.57
N SER A 85 16.91 10.56 29.02
CA SER A 85 18.11 10.87 29.80
C SER A 85 18.12 12.26 30.42
N LEU A 86 17.28 13.19 29.90
CA LEU A 86 17.15 14.54 30.49
C LEU A 86 16.53 14.51 31.90
N VAL A 87 15.92 13.40 32.33
CA VAL A 87 15.42 13.24 33.71
C VAL A 87 16.55 13.43 34.74
N GLU A 88 17.80 13.14 34.38
CA GLU A 88 18.98 13.44 35.21
C GLU A 88 19.04 14.92 35.63
N TYR A 89 18.67 15.83 34.71
CA TYR A 89 18.78 17.29 34.92
C TYR A 89 17.49 17.91 35.46
N THR A 90 16.36 17.26 35.27
CA THR A 90 15.03 17.83 35.51
C THR A 90 14.26 17.19 36.65
N GLY A 91 14.75 16.04 37.11
CA GLY A 91 14.01 15.20 38.04
C GLY A 91 12.66 14.75 37.45
N THR A 92 11.73 14.35 38.29
CA THR A 92 10.39 13.86 37.88
C THR A 92 9.36 14.97 37.67
N SER A 93 9.73 16.25 37.81
CA SER A 93 8.79 17.39 37.71
C SER A 93 8.29 17.65 36.27
N GLY A 94 8.98 17.11 35.26
CA GLY A 94 8.55 17.13 33.85
C GLY A 94 8.53 18.51 33.18
N THR A 95 8.76 19.59 33.90
CA THR A 95 8.85 20.95 33.36
C THR A 95 10.31 21.36 33.33
N VAL A 96 10.82 21.57 32.12
CA VAL A 96 12.19 22.00 31.90
C VAL A 96 12.14 23.39 31.32
N ASP A 97 12.73 24.35 32.04
CA ASP A 97 13.06 25.62 31.42
C ASP A 97 14.38 25.44 30.66
N ALA A 98 14.28 25.44 29.32
CA ALA A 98 15.42 25.15 28.46
C ALA A 98 16.62 26.07 28.71
N ASP A 99 16.36 27.31 29.15
CA ASP A 99 17.38 28.30 29.42
C ASP A 99 18.19 28.02 30.71
N THR A 100 17.65 27.19 31.60
CA THR A 100 18.28 26.84 32.88
C THR A 100 19.11 25.55 32.81
N LEU A 101 19.01 24.81 31.70
CA LEU A 101 19.77 23.58 31.52
C LEU A 101 21.24 23.84 31.21
N PRO A 102 22.16 22.97 31.69
CA PRO A 102 23.55 22.96 31.23
C PRO A 102 23.62 22.82 29.69
N ALA A 103 24.66 23.39 29.07
CA ALA A 103 24.81 23.35 27.60
C ALA A 103 24.78 21.93 27.02
N GLU A 104 25.28 20.95 27.76
CA GLU A 104 25.22 19.52 27.39
C GLU A 104 23.78 19.02 27.33
N ALA A 105 22.98 19.31 28.34
CA ALA A 105 21.57 18.92 28.38
C ALA A 105 20.76 19.61 27.28
N GLN A 106 21.06 20.87 26.98
CA GLN A 106 20.44 21.58 25.84
C GLN A 106 20.77 20.90 24.50
N ALA A 107 22.03 20.44 24.30
CA ALA A 107 22.39 19.71 23.09
C ALA A 107 21.68 18.35 22.98
N ILE A 108 21.54 17.61 24.10
CA ILE A 108 20.77 16.35 24.15
C ILE A 108 19.29 16.62 23.83
N ALA A 109 18.69 17.66 24.43
CA ALA A 109 17.31 18.03 24.18
C ALA A 109 17.05 18.37 22.71
N ALA A 110 17.93 19.20 22.11
CA ALA A 110 17.81 19.58 20.70
C ALA A 110 17.96 18.37 19.76
N SER A 111 19.00 17.54 19.96
CA SER A 111 19.24 16.36 19.15
C SER A 111 18.15 15.31 19.31
N GLY A 112 17.72 15.03 20.53
CA GLY A 112 16.62 14.11 20.83
C GLY A 112 15.28 14.54 20.22
N ALA A 113 14.98 15.85 20.27
CA ALA A 113 13.80 16.42 19.63
C ALA A 113 13.84 16.28 18.10
N VAL A 114 15.00 16.57 17.48
CA VAL A 114 15.18 16.42 16.03
C VAL A 114 15.05 14.95 15.62
N ILE A 115 15.71 14.02 16.31
CA ILE A 115 15.62 12.59 16.01
C ILE A 115 14.17 12.12 16.16
N THR A 116 13.48 12.52 17.22
CA THR A 116 12.05 12.21 17.42
C THR A 116 11.20 12.74 16.27
N ALA A 117 11.36 14.01 15.91
CA ALA A 117 10.61 14.64 14.82
C ALA A 117 10.87 13.93 13.48
N VAL A 118 12.11 13.57 13.18
CA VAL A 118 12.49 12.81 11.98
C VAL A 118 11.84 11.43 11.99
N GLY A 119 11.83 10.71 13.12
CA GLY A 119 11.19 9.40 13.25
C GLY A 119 9.69 9.45 12.95
N PHE A 120 8.98 10.40 13.54
CA PHE A 120 7.55 10.60 13.28
C PHE A 120 7.27 11.10 11.86
N ALA A 121 8.15 11.95 11.30
CA ALA A 121 8.01 12.43 9.92
C ALA A 121 8.19 11.29 8.90
N ILE A 122 9.21 10.44 9.06
CA ILE A 122 9.42 9.26 8.20
C ILE A 122 8.21 8.34 8.28
N PHE A 123 7.76 8.01 9.49
CA PHE A 123 6.55 7.21 9.67
C PHE A 123 5.35 7.87 8.99
N GLY A 124 5.07 9.13 9.25
CA GLY A 124 3.91 9.84 8.74
C GLY A 124 3.86 9.89 7.21
N ILE A 125 4.99 10.21 6.57
CA ILE A 125 5.09 10.27 5.10
C ILE A 125 4.86 8.89 4.48
N LEU A 126 5.54 7.87 4.98
CA LEU A 126 5.42 6.51 4.45
C LEU A 126 4.05 5.89 4.74
N ALA A 127 3.51 6.11 5.95
CA ALA A 127 2.20 5.64 6.34
C ALA A 127 1.09 6.30 5.51
N LEU A 128 1.18 7.62 5.28
CA LEU A 128 0.24 8.35 4.42
C LEU A 128 0.30 7.83 2.97
N TRP A 129 1.50 7.62 2.45
CA TRP A 129 1.67 7.05 1.11
C TRP A 129 1.10 5.64 1.01
N GLY A 130 1.41 4.76 1.98
CA GLY A 130 0.85 3.41 2.08
C GLY A 130 -0.68 3.41 2.22
N PHE A 131 -1.23 4.34 2.99
CA PHE A 131 -2.66 4.55 3.17
C PHE A 131 -3.36 4.92 1.86
N ILE A 132 -2.84 5.91 1.14
CA ILE A 132 -3.39 6.33 -0.17
C ILE A 132 -3.32 5.18 -1.18
N GLN A 133 -2.18 4.50 -1.27
CA GLN A 133 -2.01 3.33 -2.13
C GLN A 133 -2.97 2.19 -1.74
N GLY A 134 -3.20 1.98 -0.45
CA GLY A 134 -4.16 1.02 0.09
C GLY A 134 -5.58 1.32 -0.37
N ILE A 135 -6.02 2.58 -0.32
CA ILE A 135 -7.34 3.01 -0.82
C ILE A 135 -7.44 2.75 -2.33
N VAL A 136 -6.43 3.13 -3.12
CA VAL A 136 -6.42 2.90 -4.56
C VAL A 136 -6.49 1.41 -4.89
N ALA A 137 -5.76 0.56 -4.16
CA ALA A 137 -5.80 -0.89 -4.32
C ALA A 137 -7.19 -1.47 -3.99
N ALA A 138 -7.82 -0.97 -2.93
CA ALA A 138 -9.15 -1.40 -2.50
C ALA A 138 -10.24 -1.01 -3.53
N VAL A 139 -10.21 0.24 -4.03
CA VAL A 139 -11.18 0.76 -5.01
C VAL A 139 -11.02 0.09 -6.37
N LYS A 140 -9.78 -0.06 -6.86
CA LYS A 140 -9.50 -0.70 -8.16
C LYS A 140 -9.59 -2.22 -8.14
N ASN A 141 -9.97 -2.84 -7.02
CA ASN A 141 -10.03 -4.30 -6.82
C ASN A 141 -8.70 -5.03 -7.15
N ARG A 142 -7.58 -4.33 -7.01
CA ARG A 142 -6.22 -4.85 -7.26
C ARG A 142 -5.55 -5.23 -5.94
N GLY A 143 -5.84 -6.44 -5.44
CA GLY A 143 -5.33 -6.90 -4.15
C GLY A 143 -6.04 -6.23 -2.96
N ARG A 144 -7.38 -6.13 -3.03
CA ARG A 144 -8.24 -5.46 -2.04
C ARG A 144 -7.93 -5.84 -0.59
N GLY A 145 -7.68 -7.13 -0.32
CA GLY A 145 -7.35 -7.60 1.03
C GLY A 145 -6.06 -6.98 1.57
N TRP A 146 -5.01 -6.94 0.76
CA TRP A 146 -3.73 -6.32 1.13
C TRP A 146 -3.83 -4.80 1.26
N GLY A 147 -4.67 -4.14 0.42
CA GLY A 147 -4.94 -2.71 0.54
C GLY A 147 -5.64 -2.36 1.85
N ILE A 148 -6.65 -3.13 2.25
CA ILE A 148 -7.35 -2.96 3.54
C ILE A 148 -6.38 -3.20 4.71
N ALA A 149 -5.55 -4.25 4.64
CA ALA A 149 -4.54 -4.53 5.66
C ALA A 149 -3.54 -3.36 5.79
N ALA A 150 -3.11 -2.76 4.68
CA ALA A 150 -2.23 -1.59 4.68
C ALA A 150 -2.86 -0.38 5.39
N ILE A 151 -4.16 -0.13 5.15
CA ILE A 151 -4.91 0.95 5.82
C ILE A 151 -4.96 0.72 7.33
N ILE A 152 -5.31 -0.50 7.76
CA ILE A 152 -5.39 -0.86 9.18
C ILE A 152 -4.02 -0.67 9.86
N ILE A 153 -2.96 -1.17 9.23
CA ILE A 153 -1.58 -1.05 9.74
C ILE A 153 -1.14 0.42 9.80
N ALA A 154 -1.46 1.24 8.80
CA ALA A 154 -1.13 2.66 8.82
C ALA A 154 -1.80 3.40 9.99
N VAL A 155 -3.08 3.07 10.27
CA VAL A 155 -3.83 3.71 11.38
C VAL A 155 -3.31 3.25 12.74
N ILE A 156 -3.12 1.94 12.94
CA ILE A 156 -2.65 1.40 14.23
C ILE A 156 -1.15 1.71 14.43
N GLY A 157 -0.40 1.80 13.34
CA GLY A 157 1.05 2.00 13.34
C GLY A 157 1.49 3.25 14.10
N GLY A 158 0.70 4.34 14.01
CA GLY A 158 0.98 5.55 14.76
C GLY A 158 0.99 5.33 16.29
N GLY A 159 0.04 4.55 16.79
CA GLY A 159 0.00 4.15 18.21
C GLY A 159 1.19 3.28 18.60
N ILE A 160 1.61 2.36 17.71
CA ILE A 160 2.78 1.50 17.94
C ILE A 160 4.05 2.33 18.01
N VAL A 161 4.28 3.25 17.06
CA VAL A 161 5.46 4.13 17.04
C VAL A 161 5.50 5.00 18.28
N ALA A 162 4.35 5.56 18.71
CA ALA A 162 4.27 6.37 19.92
C ALA A 162 4.55 5.54 21.19
N ALA A 163 4.04 4.31 21.28
CA ALA A 163 4.31 3.41 22.39
C ALA A 163 5.80 3.03 22.47
N ILE A 164 6.44 2.77 21.33
CA ILE A 164 7.88 2.45 21.26
C ILE A 164 8.72 3.69 21.60
N TRP A 165 8.31 4.88 21.18
CA TRP A 165 8.94 6.14 21.62
C TRP A 165 8.87 6.28 23.15
N GLY A 166 7.68 6.05 23.75
CA GLY A 166 7.49 6.06 25.19
C GLY A 166 8.35 5.02 25.93
N ALA A 167 8.50 3.82 25.36
CA ALA A 167 9.40 2.79 25.89
C ALA A 167 10.87 3.23 25.80
N GLY A 168 11.29 3.90 24.73
CA GLY A 168 12.59 4.52 24.61
C GLY A 168 12.82 5.58 25.69
N PHE A 169 11.84 6.45 25.90
CA PHE A 169 11.90 7.48 26.96
C PHE A 169 12.05 6.84 28.32
N ALA A 170 11.24 5.83 28.65
CA ALA A 170 11.33 5.11 29.91
C ALA A 170 12.71 4.44 30.10
N ALA A 171 13.27 3.86 29.02
CA ALA A 171 14.61 3.25 29.06
C ALA A 171 15.69 4.29 29.31
N GLY A 172 15.61 5.49 28.71
CA GLY A 172 16.54 6.59 28.92
C GLY A 172 16.43 7.20 30.32
N ALA A 173 15.20 7.27 30.88
CA ALA A 173 14.95 7.81 32.21
C ALA A 173 15.28 6.81 33.34
N GLY A 174 15.19 5.48 33.05
CA GLY A 174 15.28 4.42 34.07
C GLY A 174 16.46 4.52 35.03
N PRO A 175 17.70 4.79 34.58
CA PRO A 175 18.87 4.93 35.47
C PRO A 175 18.77 6.04 36.51
N TYR A 176 17.89 7.05 36.29
CA TYR A 176 17.77 8.26 37.11
C TYR A 176 16.53 8.24 38.00
N LEU A 177 15.72 7.18 37.96
CA LEU A 177 14.49 7.04 38.73
C LEU A 177 14.63 6.13 39.98
N THR A 178 15.84 5.61 40.22
CA THR A 178 16.16 4.69 41.37
C THR A 178 16.78 5.42 42.55
#